data_227e394333cace22ae99c457ffc39e3e
#
_entry.id   227e394333cace22ae99c457ffc39e3e
#
_cell.length_a   1.000
_cell.length_b   1.000
_cell.length_c   1.000
_cell.angle_alpha   90.00
_cell.angle_beta   90.00
_cell.angle_gamma   90.00
#
_symmetry.space_group_name_H-M   'P 1'
#
loop_
_entity.id
_entity.type
_entity.pdbx_description
1 polymer ?
#
loop_
_entity_poly.entity_id
_entity_poly.type
_entity_poly.pdbx_seq_one_letter_code
_entity_poly.pdbx_strand_id
1 'polypeptide(L)'
;MDKEQKKREKALQKELRSVEKQEQKLQKAFVKAKQPGWKTAVGDKIPQKVFTGLESAFSKGFSLVFNQGRSLIEKSYNKENLKNNHSIRDYAVQLKGSRKELKAVHKSARRADGLNMVVTTAEGLALGALGIGLPDIVLFITTLLKGVYESALNYGFEYDTPEEQYMILNMMSASLITGQERVEWDEMIDGMIAEPPQEVSREILEEQIRETASVFAMDMLILKFIQGFPVVGILGGIANPIYYNRVLRYVQLKYRKRYLLKQTGSLGAKEMKEESL
;
A
#
# COMPACT_ATOMS: atom_id res chain seq x y z
N MET A 1 -4.54 9.09 36.24
CA MET A 1 -4.21 9.52 34.88
C MET A 1 -3.96 11.02 34.86
N ASP A 2 -2.73 11.42 34.52
CA ASP A 2 -2.30 12.81 34.44
C ASP A 2 -3.04 13.62 33.34
N LYS A 3 -3.14 14.93 33.52
CA LYS A 3 -3.82 15.85 32.58
C LYS A 3 -3.20 15.79 31.17
N GLU A 4 -1.89 15.59 31.07
CA GLU A 4 -1.18 15.47 29.80
C GLU A 4 -1.50 14.14 29.11
N GLN A 5 -1.61 13.03 29.84
CA GLN A 5 -2.01 11.73 29.30
C GLN A 5 -3.43 11.77 28.72
N LYS A 6 -4.40 12.38 29.44
CA LYS A 6 -5.78 12.58 28.93
C LYS A 6 -5.82 13.40 27.63
N LYS A 7 -4.97 14.41 27.52
CA LYS A 7 -4.86 15.25 26.33
C LYS A 7 -4.31 14.46 25.14
N ARG A 8 -3.32 13.62 25.39
CA ARG A 8 -2.68 12.75 24.39
C ARG A 8 -3.64 11.68 23.89
N GLU A 9 -4.32 10.99 24.78
CA GLU A 9 -5.34 10.00 24.42
C GLU A 9 -6.45 10.62 23.59
N LYS A 10 -6.97 11.79 24.00
CA LYS A 10 -7.97 12.54 23.24
C LYS A 10 -7.49 12.96 21.84
N ALA A 11 -6.20 13.26 21.69
CA ALA A 11 -5.60 13.57 20.39
C ALA A 11 -5.55 12.33 19.49
N LEU A 12 -5.12 11.18 20.02
CA LEU A 12 -5.09 9.89 19.31
C LEU A 12 -6.48 9.45 18.89
N GLN A 13 -7.45 9.49 19.78
CA GLN A 13 -8.85 9.15 19.46
C GLN A 13 -9.42 10.03 18.33
N LYS A 14 -9.10 11.34 18.34
CA LYS A 14 -9.53 12.24 17.26
C LYS A 14 -8.90 11.90 15.90
N GLU A 15 -7.63 11.49 15.90
CA GLU A 15 -6.96 11.10 14.66
C GLU A 15 -7.44 9.72 14.18
N LEU A 16 -7.72 8.76 15.08
CA LEU A 16 -8.33 7.47 14.73
C LEU A 16 -9.73 7.66 14.13
N ARG A 17 -10.59 8.46 14.76
CA ARG A 17 -11.90 8.81 14.18
C ARG A 17 -11.79 9.49 12.81
N SER A 18 -10.71 10.25 12.57
CA SER A 18 -10.46 10.84 11.25
C SER A 18 -10.09 9.78 10.21
N VAL A 19 -9.35 8.73 10.61
CA VAL A 19 -9.03 7.58 9.76
C VAL A 19 -10.31 6.80 9.44
N GLU A 20 -11.09 6.42 10.44
CA GLU A 20 -12.36 5.70 10.29
C GLU A 20 -13.31 6.41 9.31
N LYS A 21 -13.45 7.74 9.45
CA LYS A 21 -14.26 8.53 8.51
C LYS A 21 -13.74 8.47 7.07
N GLN A 22 -12.42 8.42 6.89
CA GLN A 22 -11.83 8.30 5.57
C GLN A 22 -12.02 6.90 5.01
N GLU A 23 -11.87 5.85 5.82
CA GLU A 23 -12.17 4.47 5.44
C GLU A 23 -13.63 4.31 5.01
N GLN A 24 -14.57 4.79 5.83
CA GLN A 24 -16.01 4.75 5.50
C GLN A 24 -16.32 5.51 4.20
N LYS A 25 -15.67 6.64 3.96
CA LYS A 25 -15.84 7.39 2.72
C LYS A 25 -15.33 6.63 1.51
N LEU A 26 -14.15 6.02 1.63
CA LEU A 26 -13.58 5.16 0.58
C LEU A 26 -14.45 3.95 0.34
N GLN A 27 -14.86 3.23 1.38
CA GLN A 27 -15.73 2.06 1.28
C GLN A 27 -17.04 2.41 0.59
N LYS A 28 -17.72 3.49 1.01
CA LYS A 28 -18.96 3.95 0.35
C LYS A 28 -18.76 4.30 -1.12
N ALA A 29 -17.63 4.90 -1.47
CA ALA A 29 -17.32 5.23 -2.86
C ALA A 29 -17.12 3.96 -3.71
N PHE A 30 -16.43 2.95 -3.16
CA PHE A 30 -16.16 1.70 -3.85
C PHE A 30 -17.34 0.72 -3.90
N VAL A 31 -18.16 0.66 -2.84
CA VAL A 31 -19.39 -0.15 -2.81
C VAL A 31 -20.44 0.46 -3.75
N LYS A 32 -20.55 1.80 -3.80
CA LYS A 32 -21.45 2.51 -4.73
C LYS A 32 -20.95 2.56 -6.16
N ALA A 33 -19.64 2.42 -6.38
CA ALA A 33 -19.14 2.17 -7.70
C ALA A 33 -19.84 0.88 -8.16
N LYS A 34 -20.98 1.03 -8.86
CA LYS A 34 -21.69 -0.09 -9.44
C LYS A 34 -20.62 -0.95 -10.05
N GLN A 35 -20.43 -2.15 -9.48
CA GLN A 35 -19.87 -3.20 -10.34
C GLN A 35 -20.92 -3.27 -11.44
N PRO A 36 -20.65 -2.77 -12.63
CA PRO A 36 -21.57 -3.05 -13.72
C PRO A 36 -21.66 -4.58 -13.76
N GLY A 37 -22.77 -5.12 -14.17
CA GLY A 37 -22.89 -6.54 -14.53
C GLY A 37 -21.92 -6.97 -15.62
N TRP A 38 -20.95 -6.12 -15.91
CA TRP A 38 -19.84 -6.28 -16.82
C TRP A 38 -18.64 -7.07 -16.24
N LYS A 39 -18.47 -7.30 -14.90
CA LYS A 39 -17.52 -8.33 -14.45
C LYS A 39 -17.90 -9.69 -15.03
N THR A 40 -19.18 -9.99 -15.12
CA THR A 40 -19.69 -11.14 -15.88
C THR A 40 -19.66 -10.90 -17.39
N ALA A 41 -20.07 -9.72 -17.86
CA ALA A 41 -20.13 -9.42 -19.30
C ALA A 41 -18.76 -9.10 -19.94
N VAL A 42 -17.77 -8.67 -19.16
CA VAL A 42 -16.38 -8.44 -19.60
C VAL A 42 -15.54 -9.71 -19.43
N GLY A 43 -15.80 -10.51 -18.38
CA GLY A 43 -15.15 -11.80 -18.22
C GLY A 43 -15.31 -12.66 -19.46
N ASP A 44 -16.51 -12.67 -20.04
CA ASP A 44 -16.82 -13.41 -21.28
C ASP A 44 -16.23 -12.77 -22.56
N LYS A 45 -15.85 -11.48 -22.51
CA LYS A 45 -15.31 -10.74 -23.66
C LYS A 45 -13.80 -10.58 -23.66
N ILE A 46 -13.15 -10.77 -22.51
CA ILE A 46 -11.69 -10.74 -22.42
C ILE A 46 -11.14 -12.10 -22.90
N PRO A 47 -10.32 -12.12 -23.97
CA PRO A 47 -9.68 -13.37 -24.36
C PRO A 47 -8.82 -13.90 -23.22
N GLN A 48 -9.07 -15.15 -22.81
CA GLN A 48 -8.36 -15.80 -21.70
C GLN A 48 -6.82 -15.67 -21.83
N LYS A 49 -6.30 -15.78 -23.07
CA LYS A 49 -4.87 -15.63 -23.37
C LYS A 49 -4.32 -14.26 -22.99
N VAL A 50 -5.12 -13.20 -23.08
CA VAL A 50 -4.71 -11.83 -22.72
C VAL A 50 -4.65 -11.69 -21.20
N PHE A 51 -5.65 -12.21 -20.51
CA PHE A 51 -5.68 -12.21 -19.04
C PHE A 51 -4.48 -13.00 -18.48
N THR A 52 -4.29 -14.25 -18.88
CA THR A 52 -3.19 -15.09 -18.39
C THR A 52 -1.81 -14.52 -18.77
N GLY A 53 -1.68 -13.91 -19.93
CA GLY A 53 -0.45 -13.22 -20.33
C GLY A 53 -0.13 -12.03 -19.43
N LEU A 54 -1.14 -11.21 -19.11
CA LEU A 54 -0.98 -10.05 -18.24
C LEU A 54 -0.75 -10.46 -16.77
N GLU A 55 -1.49 -11.43 -16.27
CA GLU A 55 -1.31 -12.02 -14.95
C GLU A 55 0.12 -12.58 -14.78
N SER A 56 0.60 -13.37 -15.75
CA SER A 56 1.97 -13.88 -15.75
C SER A 56 3.01 -12.75 -15.74
N ALA A 57 2.76 -11.68 -16.48
CA ALA A 57 3.65 -10.53 -16.53
C ALA A 57 3.68 -9.77 -15.20
N PHE A 58 2.54 -9.56 -14.54
CA PHE A 58 2.48 -8.98 -13.20
C PHE A 58 3.15 -9.89 -12.16
N SER A 59 2.88 -11.20 -12.18
CA SER A 59 3.49 -12.16 -11.27
C SER A 59 5.01 -12.15 -11.37
N LYS A 60 5.55 -12.24 -12.61
CA LYS A 60 7.00 -12.13 -12.84
C LYS A 60 7.55 -10.77 -12.41
N GLY A 61 6.82 -9.69 -12.68
CA GLY A 61 7.20 -8.34 -12.28
C GLY A 61 7.29 -8.18 -10.77
N PHE A 62 6.29 -8.61 -10.02
CA PHE A 62 6.31 -8.60 -8.55
C PHE A 62 7.43 -9.48 -8.00
N SER A 63 7.56 -10.73 -8.47
CA SER A 63 8.63 -11.64 -8.05
C SER A 63 10.02 -11.05 -8.29
N LEU A 64 10.22 -10.42 -9.47
CA LEU A 64 11.49 -9.79 -9.79
C LEU A 64 11.79 -8.62 -8.84
N VAL A 65 10.81 -7.74 -8.61
CA VAL A 65 11.01 -6.54 -7.80
C VAL A 65 11.23 -6.92 -6.33
N PHE A 66 10.50 -7.87 -5.78
CA PHE A 66 10.71 -8.33 -4.41
C PHE A 66 12.05 -9.07 -4.24
N ASN A 67 12.47 -9.89 -5.21
CA ASN A 67 13.69 -10.68 -5.08
C ASN A 67 14.97 -9.92 -5.48
N GLN A 68 14.91 -9.05 -6.49
CA GLN A 68 16.08 -8.42 -7.11
C GLN A 68 15.97 -6.89 -7.21
N GLY A 69 14.77 -6.35 -7.37
CA GLY A 69 14.53 -4.93 -7.62
C GLY A 69 14.59 -4.04 -6.38
N ARG A 70 14.57 -4.64 -5.18
CA ARG A 70 14.58 -3.87 -3.92
C ARG A 70 15.77 -2.93 -3.83
N SER A 71 16.97 -3.41 -4.14
CA SER A 71 18.17 -2.60 -4.11
C SER A 71 18.15 -1.43 -5.10
N LEU A 72 17.44 -1.57 -6.23
CA LEU A 72 17.24 -0.50 -7.21
C LEU A 72 16.24 0.54 -6.70
N ILE A 73 15.15 0.08 -6.08
CA ILE A 73 14.18 0.97 -5.44
C ILE A 73 14.87 1.78 -4.33
N GLU A 74 15.63 1.12 -3.47
CA GLU A 74 16.32 1.76 -2.33
C GLU A 74 17.35 2.81 -2.76
N LYS A 75 18.00 2.65 -3.91
CA LYS A 75 18.89 3.67 -4.48
C LYS A 75 18.18 4.93 -4.94
N SER A 76 16.88 4.85 -5.21
CA SER A 76 16.08 5.97 -5.70
C SER A 76 15.59 6.93 -4.61
N TYR A 77 15.81 6.61 -3.32
CA TYR A 77 15.52 7.47 -2.17
C TYR A 77 16.50 7.20 -1.02
N ASN A 78 16.59 8.14 -0.09
CA ASN A 78 17.46 7.99 1.07
C ASN A 78 16.71 7.32 2.23
N LYS A 79 16.85 5.98 2.34
CA LYS A 79 16.20 5.14 3.37
C LYS A 79 16.53 5.61 4.79
N GLU A 80 17.82 5.88 5.06
CA GLU A 80 18.28 6.37 6.37
C GLU A 80 17.67 7.72 6.73
N ASN A 81 17.58 8.63 5.78
CA ASN A 81 16.95 9.94 6.01
C ASN A 81 15.46 9.80 6.35
N LEU A 82 14.74 8.90 5.69
CA LEU A 82 13.33 8.64 6.00
C LEU A 82 13.17 8.06 7.41
N LYS A 83 13.99 7.09 7.80
CA LYS A 83 14.00 6.50 9.15
C LYS A 83 14.32 7.54 10.22
N ASN A 84 15.37 8.33 10.02
CA ASN A 84 15.77 9.39 10.94
C ASN A 84 14.67 10.45 11.09
N ASN A 85 14.08 10.87 9.98
CA ASN A 85 12.98 11.82 9.97
C ASN A 85 11.73 11.27 10.67
N HIS A 86 11.44 9.97 10.52
CA HIS A 86 10.38 9.32 11.29
C HIS A 86 10.71 9.33 12.78
N SER A 87 11.90 8.88 13.17
CA SER A 87 12.34 8.81 14.58
C SER A 87 12.24 10.16 15.28
N ILE A 88 12.65 11.25 14.64
CA ILE A 88 12.53 12.61 15.18
C ILE A 88 11.06 12.99 15.40
N ARG A 89 10.18 12.69 14.43
CA ARG A 89 8.75 13.01 14.55
C ARG A 89 8.05 12.13 15.58
N ASP A 90 8.38 10.86 15.61
CA ASP A 90 7.83 9.91 16.60
C ASP A 90 8.25 10.30 18.00
N TYR A 91 9.51 10.69 18.21
CA TYR A 91 9.97 11.24 19.49
C TYR A 91 9.17 12.50 19.89
N ALA A 92 8.88 13.41 18.96
CA ALA A 92 8.04 14.56 19.23
C ALA A 92 6.60 14.17 19.60
N VAL A 93 6.05 13.09 19.00
CA VAL A 93 4.75 12.51 19.38
C VAL A 93 4.83 11.92 20.77
N GLN A 94 5.89 11.19 21.10
CA GLN A 94 6.08 10.62 22.44
C GLN A 94 6.26 11.68 23.52
N LEU A 95 6.89 12.79 23.20
CA LEU A 95 7.14 13.88 24.15
C LEU A 95 5.90 14.77 24.38
N LYS A 96 5.27 15.22 23.30
CA LYS A 96 4.17 16.19 23.35
C LYS A 96 2.78 15.58 23.15
N GLY A 97 2.68 14.48 22.41
CA GLY A 97 1.46 13.71 22.17
C GLY A 97 0.27 14.52 21.63
N SER A 98 0.52 15.71 21.05
CA SER A 98 -0.56 16.54 20.57
C SER A 98 -0.97 16.17 19.13
N ARG A 99 -2.17 16.62 18.75
CA ARG A 99 -2.69 16.41 17.39
C ARG A 99 -1.79 17.01 16.29
N LYS A 100 -1.02 18.04 16.62
CA LYS A 100 -0.09 18.71 15.70
C LYS A 100 1.04 17.76 15.30
N GLU A 101 1.66 17.08 16.27
CA GLU A 101 2.75 16.12 16.04
C GLU A 101 2.25 14.89 15.28
N LEU A 102 1.09 14.33 15.65
CA LEU A 102 0.47 13.23 14.91
C LEU A 102 0.20 13.58 13.44
N LYS A 103 -0.30 14.79 13.17
CA LYS A 103 -0.48 15.29 11.80
C LYS A 103 0.83 15.55 11.08
N ALA A 104 1.91 15.89 11.77
CA ALA A 104 3.22 16.06 11.15
C ALA A 104 3.77 14.75 10.59
N VAL A 105 3.60 13.62 11.29
CA VAL A 105 3.92 12.29 10.80
C VAL A 105 3.11 11.98 9.53
N HIS A 106 1.80 12.17 9.59
CA HIS A 106 0.92 11.94 8.43
C HIS A 106 1.27 12.83 7.23
N LYS A 107 1.58 14.10 7.45
CA LYS A 107 1.98 15.03 6.39
C LYS A 107 3.28 14.61 5.72
N SER A 108 4.22 14.04 6.48
CA SER A 108 5.47 13.51 5.94
C SER A 108 5.23 12.31 5.04
N ALA A 109 4.42 11.36 5.49
CA ALA A 109 4.08 10.16 4.71
C ALA A 109 3.36 10.54 3.39
N ARG A 110 2.49 11.54 3.42
CA ARG A 110 1.83 12.04 2.19
C ARG A 110 2.74 12.81 1.23
N ARG A 111 3.87 13.34 1.69
CA ARG A 111 4.85 13.97 0.79
C ARG A 111 5.66 12.96 -0.01
N ALA A 112 5.71 11.71 0.43
CA ALA A 112 6.20 10.60 -0.37
C ALA A 112 5.38 10.41 -1.68
N ASP A 113 4.15 10.97 -1.75
CA ASP A 113 3.34 11.05 -2.97
C ASP A 113 3.90 12.00 -4.03
N GLY A 114 4.90 12.78 -3.68
CA GLY A 114 5.47 13.76 -4.62
C GLY A 114 6.19 13.06 -5.75
N LEU A 115 5.49 12.81 -6.79
CA LEU A 115 5.75 12.97 -8.23
C LEU A 115 7.23 13.08 -8.71
N ASN A 116 8.20 12.58 -7.96
CA ASN A 116 9.47 12.22 -8.53
C ASN A 116 9.33 10.83 -9.18
N MET A 117 8.37 10.74 -10.11
CA MET A 117 8.23 9.67 -11.10
C MET A 117 9.37 9.73 -12.13
N VAL A 118 10.55 10.10 -11.71
CA VAL A 118 11.74 9.96 -12.53
C VAL A 118 12.52 8.77 -11.98
N VAL A 119 11.97 7.57 -12.23
CA VAL A 119 12.86 6.45 -12.49
C VAL A 119 13.51 6.79 -13.81
N THR A 120 14.76 7.19 -13.78
CA THR A 120 15.49 7.55 -14.98
C THR A 120 15.43 6.39 -15.96
N THR A 121 15.20 6.70 -17.23
CA THR A 121 15.11 5.74 -18.35
C THR A 121 16.27 4.72 -18.39
N ALA A 122 17.42 5.05 -17.79
CA ALA A 122 18.57 4.17 -17.68
C ALA A 122 18.34 3.00 -16.70
N GLU A 123 17.60 3.21 -15.60
CA GLU A 123 17.25 2.15 -14.63
C GLU A 123 16.16 1.22 -15.20
N GLY A 124 15.21 1.77 -15.97
CA GLY A 124 14.20 1.00 -16.68
C GLY A 124 14.79 0.10 -17.78
N LEU A 125 15.87 0.54 -18.44
CA LEU A 125 16.60 -0.26 -19.42
C LEU A 125 17.35 -1.45 -18.78
N ALA A 126 17.89 -1.28 -17.54
CA ALA A 126 18.52 -2.36 -16.80
C ALA A 126 17.51 -3.46 -16.42
N LEU A 127 16.26 -3.10 -16.09
CA LEU A 127 15.19 -4.04 -15.80
C LEU A 127 14.69 -4.76 -17.07
N GLY A 128 14.67 -4.08 -18.22
CA GLY A 128 14.36 -4.69 -19.52
C GLY A 128 15.39 -5.72 -19.98
N ALA A 129 16.66 -5.55 -19.60
CA ALA A 129 17.76 -6.50 -19.91
C ALA A 129 17.63 -7.84 -19.15
N LEU A 130 16.76 -7.93 -18.14
CA LEU A 130 16.51 -9.16 -17.39
C LEU A 130 15.53 -10.12 -18.11
N GLY A 131 15.23 -9.89 -19.37
CA GLY A 131 14.49 -10.84 -20.22
C GLY A 131 12.98 -10.90 -19.96
N ILE A 132 12.42 -9.91 -19.28
CA ILE A 132 10.96 -9.77 -19.12
C ILE A 132 10.46 -8.99 -20.32
N GLY A 133 9.62 -9.61 -21.13
CA GLY A 133 9.07 -9.02 -22.35
C GLY A 133 8.08 -7.86 -22.15
N LEU A 134 7.98 -7.29 -20.94
CA LEU A 134 7.07 -6.22 -20.55
C LEU A 134 7.73 -5.23 -19.59
N PRO A 135 8.73 -4.44 -20.04
CA PRO A 135 9.47 -3.51 -19.19
C PRO A 135 8.57 -2.48 -18.49
N ASP A 136 7.45 -2.10 -19.10
CA ASP A 136 6.49 -1.14 -18.56
C ASP A 136 5.81 -1.63 -17.28
N ILE A 137 5.51 -2.94 -17.16
CA ILE A 137 4.90 -3.53 -15.94
C ILE A 137 5.90 -3.51 -14.79
N VAL A 138 7.15 -3.88 -15.07
CA VAL A 138 8.20 -3.88 -14.04
C VAL A 138 8.45 -2.46 -13.54
N LEU A 139 8.53 -1.49 -14.46
CA LEU A 139 8.67 -0.07 -14.12
C LEU A 139 7.49 0.44 -13.29
N PHE A 140 6.27 0.06 -13.67
CA PHE A 140 5.06 0.41 -12.92
C PHE A 140 5.09 -0.16 -11.50
N ILE A 141 5.38 -1.46 -11.34
CA ILE A 141 5.48 -2.12 -10.03
C ILE A 141 6.58 -1.48 -9.20
N THR A 142 7.75 -1.21 -9.78
CA THR A 142 8.88 -0.55 -9.12
C THR A 142 8.47 0.83 -8.58
N THR A 143 7.81 1.64 -9.41
CA THR A 143 7.33 2.98 -9.03
C THR A 143 6.28 2.90 -7.92
N LEU A 144 5.37 1.95 -8.01
CA LEU A 144 4.32 1.74 -7.02
C LEU A 144 4.89 1.29 -5.68
N LEU A 145 5.77 0.28 -5.68
CA LEU A 145 6.42 -0.21 -4.47
C LEU A 145 7.34 0.82 -3.84
N LYS A 146 8.01 1.67 -4.63
CA LYS A 146 8.75 2.82 -4.08
C LYS A 146 7.85 3.69 -3.20
N GLY A 147 6.70 4.13 -3.71
CA GLY A 147 5.76 4.95 -2.93
C GLY A 147 5.22 4.23 -1.69
N VAL A 148 4.99 2.91 -1.79
CA VAL A 148 4.57 2.07 -0.66
C VAL A 148 5.67 1.98 0.40
N TYR A 149 6.92 1.72 0.02
CA TYR A 149 8.07 1.61 0.93
C TYR A 149 8.38 2.93 1.62
N GLU A 150 8.36 4.05 0.88
CA GLU A 150 8.51 5.38 1.46
C GLU A 150 7.39 5.66 2.47
N SER A 151 6.16 5.24 2.18
CA SER A 151 5.02 5.38 3.10
C SER A 151 5.21 4.55 4.36
N ALA A 152 5.60 3.28 4.24
CA ALA A 152 5.91 2.40 5.36
C ALA A 152 6.95 3.03 6.30
N LEU A 153 8.10 3.45 5.75
CA LEU A 153 9.19 4.07 6.51
C LEU A 153 8.77 5.38 7.19
N ASN A 154 7.98 6.21 6.53
CA ASN A 154 7.47 7.45 7.13
C ASN A 154 6.53 7.21 8.32
N TYR A 155 5.92 6.01 8.41
CA TYR A 155 5.14 5.56 9.58
C TYR A 155 5.92 4.65 10.52
N GLY A 156 7.22 4.39 10.25
CA GLY A 156 8.11 3.60 11.10
C GLY A 156 7.91 2.10 10.99
N PHE A 157 7.52 1.62 9.81
CA PHE A 157 7.42 0.20 9.47
C PHE A 157 8.51 -0.18 8.47
N GLU A 158 9.27 -1.21 8.78
CA GLU A 158 10.20 -1.83 7.83
C GLU A 158 9.40 -2.67 6.83
N TYR A 159 9.89 -2.76 5.60
CA TYR A 159 9.20 -3.48 4.51
C TYR A 159 9.98 -4.73 4.06
N ASP A 160 11.05 -5.09 4.79
CA ASP A 160 12.01 -6.09 4.34
C ASP A 160 11.63 -7.52 4.74
N THR A 161 10.72 -7.70 5.72
CA THR A 161 10.32 -9.01 6.20
C THR A 161 9.23 -9.64 5.33
N PRO A 162 9.16 -10.98 5.24
CA PRO A 162 8.11 -11.66 4.50
C PRO A 162 6.71 -11.27 4.97
N GLU A 163 6.53 -11.06 6.27
CA GLU A 163 5.25 -10.67 6.90
C GLU A 163 4.80 -9.29 6.41
N GLU A 164 5.73 -8.34 6.36
CA GLU A 164 5.41 -7.00 5.88
C GLU A 164 5.19 -6.98 4.35
N GLN A 165 5.95 -7.78 3.60
CA GLN A 165 5.73 -7.95 2.16
C GLN A 165 4.35 -8.55 1.88
N TYR A 166 3.94 -9.55 2.66
CA TYR A 166 2.61 -10.14 2.61
C TYR A 166 1.52 -9.11 2.92
N MET A 167 1.70 -8.31 3.98
CA MET A 167 0.79 -7.21 4.33
C MET A 167 0.69 -6.17 3.20
N ILE A 168 1.81 -5.78 2.60
CA ILE A 168 1.86 -4.83 1.49
C ILE A 168 1.07 -5.35 0.29
N LEU A 169 1.30 -6.59 -0.13
CA LEU A 169 0.61 -7.21 -1.25
C LEU A 169 -0.90 -7.25 -1.03
N ASN A 170 -1.33 -7.65 0.17
CA ASN A 170 -2.75 -7.65 0.53
C ASN A 170 -3.36 -6.24 0.52
N MET A 171 -2.69 -5.24 1.08
CA MET A 171 -3.16 -3.85 1.01
C MET A 171 -3.24 -3.34 -0.44
N MET A 172 -2.28 -3.69 -1.29
CA MET A 172 -2.30 -3.31 -2.70
C MET A 172 -3.47 -3.96 -3.42
N SER A 173 -3.73 -5.25 -3.21
CA SER A 173 -4.89 -5.97 -3.75
C SER A 173 -6.21 -5.35 -3.27
N ALA A 174 -6.36 -5.17 -1.96
CA ALA A 174 -7.54 -4.56 -1.35
C ALA A 174 -7.85 -3.18 -1.94
N SER A 175 -6.83 -2.40 -2.30
CA SER A 175 -7.01 -1.07 -2.90
C SER A 175 -7.76 -1.09 -4.24
N LEU A 176 -7.73 -2.22 -4.95
CA LEU A 176 -8.30 -2.39 -6.29
C LEU A 176 -9.66 -3.09 -6.28
N ILE A 177 -9.98 -3.80 -5.20
CA ILE A 177 -11.27 -4.48 -5.04
C ILE A 177 -12.40 -3.46 -4.92
N THR A 178 -13.54 -3.77 -5.54
CA THR A 178 -14.75 -2.93 -5.55
C THR A 178 -15.99 -3.79 -5.26
N GLY A 179 -17.10 -3.15 -4.95
CA GLY A 179 -18.35 -3.84 -4.63
C GLY A 179 -18.37 -4.39 -3.20
N GLN A 180 -19.19 -5.43 -2.97
CA GLN A 180 -19.39 -6.00 -1.64
C GLN A 180 -18.12 -6.67 -1.09
N GLU A 181 -17.37 -7.33 -1.93
CA GLU A 181 -16.08 -7.97 -1.56
C GLU A 181 -15.10 -6.99 -0.89
N ARG A 182 -15.23 -5.71 -1.18
CA ARG A 182 -14.42 -4.66 -0.57
C ARG A 182 -14.54 -4.63 0.95
N VAL A 183 -15.71 -4.91 1.49
CA VAL A 183 -15.94 -4.89 2.95
C VAL A 183 -15.13 -6.01 3.60
N GLU A 184 -15.19 -7.21 3.03
CA GLU A 184 -14.47 -8.40 3.52
C GLU A 184 -12.95 -8.17 3.47
N TRP A 185 -12.45 -7.57 2.37
CA TRP A 185 -11.05 -7.21 2.25
C TRP A 185 -10.60 -6.15 3.27
N ASP A 186 -11.44 -5.13 3.53
CA ASP A 186 -11.14 -4.12 4.54
C ASP A 186 -11.09 -4.71 5.96
N GLU A 187 -12.00 -5.64 6.28
CA GLU A 187 -12.03 -6.37 7.55
C GLU A 187 -10.80 -7.29 7.70
N MET A 188 -10.43 -8.02 6.65
CA MET A 188 -9.22 -8.84 6.63
C MET A 188 -7.95 -8.00 6.89
N ILE A 189 -7.79 -6.86 6.20
CA ILE A 189 -6.64 -5.97 6.43
C ILE A 189 -6.65 -5.40 7.86
N ASP A 190 -7.81 -5.05 8.38
CA ASP A 190 -7.92 -4.56 9.75
C ASP A 190 -7.60 -5.64 10.79
N GLY A 191 -7.97 -6.90 10.52
CA GLY A 191 -7.53 -8.06 11.28
C GLY A 191 -6.00 -8.22 11.28
N MET A 192 -5.36 -8.13 10.12
CA MET A 192 -3.90 -8.17 10.00
C MET A 192 -3.20 -6.99 10.71
N ILE A 193 -3.86 -5.84 10.81
CA ILE A 193 -3.32 -4.69 11.56
C ILE A 193 -3.38 -4.95 13.06
N ALA A 194 -4.47 -5.56 13.54
CA ALA A 194 -4.66 -5.89 14.96
C ALA A 194 -3.72 -7.04 15.39
N GLU A 195 -3.66 -8.08 14.57
CA GLU A 195 -2.82 -9.27 14.76
C GLU A 195 -1.95 -9.48 13.51
N PRO A 196 -0.75 -8.89 13.47
CA PRO A 196 0.14 -9.03 12.33
C PRO A 196 0.46 -10.49 12.03
N PRO A 197 0.51 -10.88 10.74
CA PRO A 197 0.86 -12.23 10.36
C PRO A 197 2.23 -12.62 10.93
N GLN A 198 2.33 -13.86 11.37
CA GLN A 198 3.55 -14.44 11.90
C GLN A 198 4.01 -15.56 10.96
N GLU A 199 5.31 -15.73 10.80
CA GLU A 199 5.90 -16.86 10.09
C GLU A 199 5.36 -17.06 8.65
N VAL A 200 5.39 -15.99 7.85
CA VAL A 200 5.01 -16.07 6.44
C VAL A 200 6.08 -16.84 5.68
N SER A 201 5.75 -18.06 5.25
CA SER A 201 6.67 -18.87 4.45
C SER A 201 6.85 -18.29 3.04
N ARG A 202 7.91 -18.76 2.37
CA ARG A 202 8.15 -18.35 0.98
C ARG A 202 7.00 -18.76 0.06
N GLU A 203 6.43 -19.92 0.28
CA GLU A 203 5.31 -20.46 -0.51
C GLU A 203 4.07 -19.58 -0.36
N ILE A 204 3.75 -19.16 0.87
CA ILE A 204 2.64 -18.23 1.15
C ILE A 204 2.88 -16.89 0.45
N LEU A 205 4.10 -16.38 0.48
CA LEU A 205 4.43 -15.11 -0.18
C LEU A 205 4.33 -15.23 -1.71
N GLU A 206 4.82 -16.34 -2.29
CA GLU A 206 4.72 -16.59 -3.72
C GLU A 206 3.26 -16.75 -4.18
N GLU A 207 2.39 -17.38 -3.36
CA GLU A 207 0.95 -17.44 -3.63
C GLU A 207 0.33 -16.06 -3.61
N GLN A 208 0.63 -15.25 -2.58
CA GLN A 208 0.11 -13.89 -2.47
C GLN A 208 0.57 -13.00 -3.64
N ILE A 209 1.78 -13.20 -4.15
CA ILE A 209 2.25 -12.53 -5.38
C ILE A 209 1.36 -12.90 -6.57
N ARG A 210 0.99 -14.19 -6.73
CA ARG A 210 0.10 -14.63 -7.83
C ARG A 210 -1.29 -14.03 -7.70
N GLU A 211 -1.87 -14.05 -6.49
CA GLU A 211 -3.18 -13.44 -6.23
C GLU A 211 -3.17 -11.95 -6.52
N THR A 212 -2.17 -11.23 -6.04
CA THR A 212 -2.02 -9.80 -6.30
C THR A 212 -1.87 -9.52 -7.79
N ALA A 213 -1.08 -10.32 -8.49
CA ALA A 213 -0.91 -10.21 -9.95
C ALA A 213 -2.23 -10.41 -10.70
N SER A 214 -3.04 -11.38 -10.28
CA SER A 214 -4.37 -11.64 -10.84
C SER A 214 -5.31 -10.45 -10.64
N VAL A 215 -5.35 -9.87 -9.43
CA VAL A 215 -6.15 -8.67 -9.13
C VAL A 215 -5.72 -7.48 -9.99
N PHE A 216 -4.40 -7.24 -10.13
CA PHE A 216 -3.88 -6.15 -10.95
C PHE A 216 -4.18 -6.35 -12.43
N ALA A 217 -4.00 -7.57 -12.94
CA ALA A 217 -4.30 -7.90 -14.34
C ALA A 217 -5.79 -7.68 -14.66
N MET A 218 -6.68 -8.16 -13.78
CA MET A 218 -8.12 -8.02 -13.96
C MET A 218 -8.56 -6.55 -13.89
N ASP A 219 -8.15 -5.79 -12.87
CA ASP A 219 -8.57 -4.39 -12.72
C ASP A 219 -8.03 -3.54 -13.89
N MET A 220 -6.83 -3.82 -14.39
CA MET A 220 -6.26 -3.12 -15.53
C MET A 220 -7.01 -3.42 -16.85
N LEU A 221 -7.35 -4.67 -17.12
CA LEU A 221 -8.15 -5.05 -18.29
C LEU A 221 -9.51 -4.38 -18.27
N ILE A 222 -10.12 -4.37 -17.13
CA ILE A 222 -11.37 -3.71 -16.82
C ILE A 222 -11.32 -2.23 -17.16
N LEU A 223 -10.33 -1.52 -16.63
CA LEU A 223 -10.16 -0.09 -16.84
C LEU A 223 -9.98 0.22 -18.35
N LYS A 224 -9.19 -0.57 -19.05
CA LYS A 224 -8.96 -0.42 -20.49
C LYS A 224 -10.23 -0.69 -21.31
N PHE A 225 -10.99 -1.69 -20.94
CA PHE A 225 -12.26 -2.00 -21.61
C PHE A 225 -13.27 -0.85 -21.47
N ILE A 226 -13.40 -0.27 -20.28
CA ILE A 226 -14.28 0.88 -20.04
C ILE A 226 -13.85 2.10 -20.87
N GLN A 227 -12.55 2.29 -21.03
CA GLN A 227 -12.00 3.40 -21.81
C GLN A 227 -12.13 3.21 -23.32
N GLY A 228 -12.63 2.05 -23.79
CA GLY A 228 -12.79 1.74 -25.20
C GLY A 228 -11.48 1.57 -25.98
N PHE A 229 -10.36 1.38 -25.27
CA PHE A 229 -9.06 1.15 -25.92
C PHE A 229 -8.93 -0.30 -26.39
N PRO A 230 -8.36 -0.54 -27.58
CA PRO A 230 -8.05 -1.89 -28.01
C PRO A 230 -7.07 -2.53 -27.02
N VAL A 231 -7.31 -3.81 -26.73
CA VAL A 231 -6.50 -4.63 -25.81
C VAL A 231 -5.02 -4.74 -26.29
N VAL A 232 -4.79 -4.51 -27.57
CA VAL A 232 -3.44 -4.44 -28.20
C VAL A 232 -2.82 -3.09 -27.83
N GLY A 233 -1.69 -3.09 -27.11
CA GLY A 233 -1.02 -1.87 -26.63
C GLY A 233 -1.36 -1.52 -25.17
N ILE A 234 -1.84 -2.48 -24.39
CA ILE A 234 -2.21 -2.33 -22.96
C ILE A 234 -1.13 -1.62 -22.13
N LEU A 235 0.12 -1.74 -22.53
CA LEU A 235 1.29 -1.35 -21.74
C LEU A 235 1.70 0.12 -21.91
N GLY A 236 1.33 0.75 -23.03
CA GLY A 236 1.60 2.17 -23.24
C GLY A 236 0.64 3.06 -22.45
N GLY A 237 0.93 3.31 -21.17
CA GLY A 237 0.11 4.14 -20.29
C GLY A 237 -0.19 3.52 -18.93
N ILE A 238 0.55 2.49 -18.54
CA ILE A 238 0.48 1.84 -17.22
C ILE A 238 0.81 2.81 -16.08
N ALA A 239 1.62 3.83 -16.34
CA ALA A 239 1.89 4.92 -15.40
C ALA A 239 0.70 5.89 -15.25
N ASN A 240 -0.53 5.38 -15.17
CA ASN A 240 -1.70 6.22 -14.94
C ASN A 240 -1.66 6.75 -13.49
N PRO A 241 -1.51 8.07 -13.29
CA PRO A 241 -1.47 8.67 -11.95
C PRO A 241 -2.72 8.34 -11.11
N ILE A 242 -3.85 8.10 -11.76
CA ILE A 242 -5.11 7.73 -11.08
C ILE A 242 -4.95 6.38 -10.39
N TYR A 243 -4.36 5.41 -11.07
CA TYR A 243 -4.15 4.06 -10.56
C TYR A 243 -3.14 4.06 -9.41
N TYR A 244 -2.00 4.70 -9.64
CA TYR A 244 -0.97 4.90 -8.62
C TYR A 244 -1.52 5.55 -7.36
N ASN A 245 -2.23 6.67 -7.51
CA ASN A 245 -2.83 7.40 -6.40
C ASN A 245 -3.91 6.58 -5.67
N ARG A 246 -4.67 5.74 -6.38
CA ARG A 246 -5.68 4.87 -5.78
C ARG A 246 -5.04 3.89 -4.80
N VAL A 247 -4.01 3.17 -5.24
CA VAL A 247 -3.29 2.21 -4.41
C VAL A 247 -2.62 2.90 -3.25
N LEU A 248 -1.84 3.95 -3.53
CA LEU A 248 -1.04 4.62 -2.51
C LEU A 248 -1.88 5.28 -1.42
N ARG A 249 -3.00 5.92 -1.77
CA ARG A 249 -3.92 6.51 -0.79
C ARG A 249 -4.50 5.48 0.17
N TYR A 250 -4.83 4.29 -0.32
CA TYR A 250 -5.33 3.22 0.52
C TYR A 250 -4.25 2.68 1.46
N VAL A 251 -3.10 2.34 0.92
CA VAL A 251 -1.95 1.85 1.68
C VAL A 251 -1.54 2.84 2.77
N GLN A 252 -1.45 4.12 2.45
CA GLN A 252 -1.14 5.17 3.43
C GLN A 252 -2.19 5.29 4.53
N LEU A 253 -3.46 5.12 4.19
CA LEU A 253 -4.54 5.17 5.18
C LEU A 253 -4.42 4.00 6.17
N LYS A 254 -4.11 2.79 5.68
CA LYS A 254 -3.90 1.61 6.52
C LYS A 254 -2.62 1.72 7.37
N TYR A 255 -1.52 2.20 6.83
CA TYR A 255 -0.32 2.50 7.62
C TYR A 255 -0.56 3.57 8.69
N ARG A 256 -1.32 4.61 8.37
CA ARG A 256 -1.71 5.62 9.37
C ARG A 256 -2.52 5.01 10.49
N LYS A 257 -3.49 4.15 10.20
CA LYS A 257 -4.27 3.40 11.19
C LYS A 257 -3.36 2.59 12.09
N ARG A 258 -2.50 1.78 11.49
CA ARG A 258 -1.54 0.92 12.18
C ARG A 258 -0.61 1.72 13.11
N TYR A 259 -0.08 2.84 12.64
CA TYR A 259 0.74 3.74 13.46
C TYR A 259 -0.03 4.30 14.67
N LEU A 260 -1.24 4.79 14.47
CA LEU A 260 -2.06 5.34 15.56
C LEU A 260 -2.43 4.29 16.60
N LEU A 261 -2.76 3.07 16.17
CA LEU A 261 -3.04 1.94 17.07
C LEU A 261 -1.79 1.55 17.88
N LYS A 262 -0.61 1.51 17.25
CA LYS A 262 0.67 1.31 17.96
C LYS A 262 0.91 2.37 19.03
N GLN A 263 0.61 3.64 18.75
CA GLN A 263 0.73 4.73 19.73
C GLN A 263 -0.26 4.57 20.89
N THR A 264 -1.45 4.04 20.64
CA THR A 264 -2.44 3.76 21.69
C THR A 264 -1.97 2.61 22.60
N GLY A 265 -1.48 1.52 22.04
CA GLY A 265 -0.92 0.40 22.81
C GLY A 265 0.29 0.80 23.66
N SER A 266 1.16 1.68 23.15
CA SER A 266 2.31 2.19 23.91
C SER A 266 1.92 3.10 25.11
N LEU A 267 0.76 3.75 25.05
CA LEU A 267 0.21 4.50 26.18
C LEU A 267 -0.29 3.57 27.29
N GLY A 268 -1.08 2.56 26.94
CA GLY A 268 -1.57 1.58 27.91
C GLY A 268 -0.44 0.83 28.63
N ALA A 269 0.63 0.46 27.90
CA ALA A 269 1.80 -0.18 28.50
C ALA A 269 2.57 0.73 29.48
N LYS A 270 2.56 2.07 29.28
CA LYS A 270 3.14 3.02 30.23
C LYS A 270 2.29 3.16 31.49
N GLU A 271 0.97 3.22 31.34
CA GLU A 271 0.05 3.29 32.49
C GLU A 271 0.20 2.07 33.40
N MET A 272 0.27 0.85 32.85
CA MET A 272 0.48 -0.37 33.62
C MET A 272 1.82 -0.37 34.39
N LYS A 273 2.87 0.26 33.87
CA LYS A 273 4.17 0.37 34.54
C LYS A 273 4.15 1.44 35.66
N GLU A 274 3.42 2.53 35.48
CA GLU A 274 3.29 3.58 36.48
C GLU A 274 2.39 3.17 37.65
N GLU A 275 1.39 2.30 37.43
CA GLU A 275 0.54 1.73 38.47
C GLU A 275 1.21 0.58 39.25
N SER A 276 2.32 0.03 38.74
CA SER A 276 3.09 -1.05 39.38
C SER A 276 4.28 -0.56 40.21
N LEU A 277 4.53 0.74 40.28
CA LEU A 277 5.55 1.41 41.07
C LEU A 277 4.92 2.18 42.24
#